data_f8e0b0fb0784678a166e3dfeb99a8339
#
_entry.id   f8e0b0fb0784678a166e3dfeb99a8339
#
_cell.length_a   1.000
_cell.length_b   1.000
_cell.length_c   1.000
_cell.angle_alpha   90.00
_cell.angle_beta   90.00
_cell.angle_gamma   90.00
#
_symmetry.space_group_name_H-M   'P 1'
#
loop_
_entity.id
_entity.type
_entity.pdbx_description
1 polymer ?
#
loop_
_entity_poly.entity_id
_entity_poly.type
_entity_poly.pdbx_seq_one_letter_code
_entity_poly.pdbx_strand_id
1 'polypeptide(L)'
;KKAKSLKPIKLPGVDGKKETAYFFRNASALATISKEYENSIAILFRDSDGTNSSTNSEWQDKYDSILKGFESANFKQGIAMLPKPKSEAWLICALKNKYQNCNNLENESGNDISPKSLKKQLEVYNLSNEQICEKIEKNEIDIEKIKMNSFEKFKSRLEEIINA
;
A
#
# COMPACT_ATOMS: atom_id res chain seq x y z
N LYS A 1 -30.97 -11.60 19.52
CA LYS A 1 -30.74 -10.15 19.76
C LYS A 1 -29.83 -9.66 18.64
N LYS A 2 -30.34 -8.78 17.74
CA LYS A 2 -29.51 -8.14 16.72
C LYS A 2 -28.55 -7.17 17.42
N ALA A 3 -27.25 -7.36 17.22
CA ALA A 3 -26.26 -6.40 17.67
C ALA A 3 -26.58 -5.03 17.03
N LYS A 4 -26.83 -4.02 17.84
CA LYS A 4 -26.93 -2.64 17.34
C LYS A 4 -25.59 -2.27 16.73
N SER A 5 -25.57 -2.01 15.41
CA SER A 5 -24.39 -1.47 14.77
C SER A 5 -24.07 -0.13 15.45
N LEU A 6 -22.95 -0.09 16.16
CA LEU A 6 -22.42 1.16 16.67
C LEU A 6 -22.20 2.07 15.47
N LYS A 7 -22.84 3.23 15.44
CA LYS A 7 -22.57 4.25 14.42
C LYS A 7 -21.07 4.53 14.46
N PRO A 8 -20.36 4.42 13.33
CA PRO A 8 -18.94 4.71 13.33
C PRO A 8 -18.72 6.13 13.85
N ILE A 9 -17.89 6.26 14.89
CA ILE A 9 -17.48 7.56 15.40
C ILE A 9 -16.80 8.26 14.23
N LYS A 10 -17.38 9.36 13.77
CA LYS A 10 -16.76 10.21 12.75
C LYS A 10 -15.59 10.97 13.39
N LEU A 11 -14.45 10.30 13.50
CA LEU A 11 -13.23 11.01 13.82
C LEU A 11 -12.86 11.88 12.62
N PRO A 12 -12.52 13.16 12.83
CA PRO A 12 -11.95 13.96 11.75
C PRO A 12 -10.68 13.27 11.25
N GLY A 13 -10.44 13.30 9.93
CA GLY A 13 -9.18 12.79 9.38
C GLY A 13 -7.99 13.52 9.99
N VAL A 14 -6.82 12.90 9.96
CA VAL A 14 -5.59 13.57 10.36
C VAL A 14 -5.46 14.85 9.53
N ASP A 15 -5.18 15.97 10.19
CA ASP A 15 -5.16 17.32 9.61
C ASP A 15 -6.52 17.77 9.01
N GLY A 16 -7.64 17.24 9.54
CA GLY A 16 -9.00 17.62 9.12
C GLY A 16 -9.49 16.96 7.82
N LYS A 17 -8.68 16.09 7.19
CA LYS A 17 -9.03 15.42 5.94
C LYS A 17 -9.75 14.10 6.22
N LYS A 18 -11.01 13.98 5.83
CA LYS A 18 -11.82 12.76 6.04
C LYS A 18 -11.22 11.51 5.39
N GLU A 19 -10.60 11.65 4.23
CA GLU A 19 -10.03 10.54 3.47
C GLU A 19 -8.86 9.88 4.18
N THR A 20 -8.10 10.61 4.98
CA THR A 20 -6.96 10.09 5.73
C THR A 20 -7.35 9.39 7.03
N ALA A 21 -8.53 9.68 7.59
CA ALA A 21 -9.01 9.11 8.85
C ALA A 21 -9.10 7.58 8.83
N TYR A 22 -9.43 7.00 7.68
CA TYR A 22 -9.53 5.56 7.50
C TYR A 22 -8.15 4.90 7.62
N PHE A 23 -7.15 5.45 6.96
CA PHE A 23 -5.77 4.94 6.99
C PHE A 23 -5.19 5.01 8.40
N PHE A 24 -5.36 6.16 9.08
CA PHE A 24 -4.95 6.33 10.47
C PHE A 24 -5.56 5.28 11.41
N ARG A 25 -6.89 5.11 11.37
CA ARG A 25 -7.59 4.18 12.27
C ARG A 25 -7.18 2.74 12.06
N ASN A 26 -7.01 2.31 10.80
CA ASN A 26 -6.58 0.95 10.52
C ASN A 26 -5.16 0.69 11.00
N ALA A 27 -4.25 1.63 10.80
CA ALA A 27 -2.89 1.52 11.30
C ALA A 27 -2.84 1.48 12.84
N SER A 28 -3.60 2.36 13.52
CA SER A 28 -3.68 2.37 14.98
C SER A 28 -4.29 1.08 15.54
N ALA A 29 -5.33 0.55 14.91
CA ALA A 29 -5.94 -0.73 15.31
C ALA A 29 -4.98 -1.91 15.10
N LEU A 30 -4.31 -1.95 13.93
CA LEU A 30 -3.31 -2.98 13.63
C LEU A 30 -2.15 -2.92 14.64
N ALA A 31 -1.66 -1.72 14.94
CA ALA A 31 -0.62 -1.52 15.95
C ALA A 31 -1.03 -2.05 17.32
N THR A 32 -2.28 -1.79 17.74
CA THR A 32 -2.80 -2.25 19.03
C THR A 32 -2.79 -3.78 19.11
N ILE A 33 -3.23 -4.45 18.07
CA ILE A 33 -3.21 -5.93 17.98
C ILE A 33 -1.77 -6.44 17.95
N SER A 34 -0.90 -5.82 17.15
CA SER A 34 0.48 -6.29 16.99
C SER A 34 1.30 -6.18 18.28
N LYS A 35 0.97 -5.27 19.18
CA LYS A 35 1.61 -5.16 20.51
C LYS A 35 1.39 -6.38 21.43
N GLU A 36 0.40 -7.20 21.14
CA GLU A 36 0.17 -8.43 21.88
C GLU A 36 1.21 -9.52 21.55
N TYR A 37 2.00 -9.30 20.51
CA TYR A 37 3.01 -10.24 20.02
C TYR A 37 4.41 -9.63 20.14
N GLU A 38 5.31 -10.33 20.83
CA GLU A 38 6.70 -9.91 20.95
C GLU A 38 7.40 -9.94 19.57
N ASN A 39 8.25 -8.95 19.32
CA ASN A 39 9.06 -8.83 18.09
C ASN A 39 8.22 -8.81 16.79
N SER A 40 6.97 -8.36 16.87
CA SER A 40 6.08 -8.29 15.70
C SER A 40 6.41 -7.10 14.81
N ILE A 41 6.24 -7.28 13.49
CA ILE A 41 6.22 -6.23 12.49
C ILE A 41 4.80 -6.13 11.95
N ALA A 42 4.26 -4.91 11.86
CA ALA A 42 2.92 -4.67 11.35
C ALA A 42 2.98 -3.99 9.97
N ILE A 43 2.47 -4.66 8.95
CA ILE A 43 2.39 -4.10 7.60
C ILE A 43 0.93 -3.79 7.27
N LEU A 44 0.60 -2.51 7.09
CA LEU A 44 -0.71 -2.12 6.59
C LEU A 44 -0.65 -1.99 5.07
N PHE A 45 -1.19 -3.00 4.38
CA PHE A 45 -1.36 -2.99 2.93
C PHE A 45 -2.70 -2.38 2.54
N ARG A 46 -2.66 -1.41 1.62
CA ARG A 46 -3.84 -0.85 0.99
C ARG A 46 -3.48 -0.11 -0.29
N ASP A 47 -4.31 -0.24 -1.32
CA ASP A 47 -4.23 0.61 -2.50
C ASP A 47 -4.53 2.06 -2.14
N SER A 48 -3.82 3.01 -2.76
CA SER A 48 -4.02 4.43 -2.49
C SER A 48 -5.16 5.05 -3.28
N ASP A 49 -5.67 4.33 -4.29
CA ASP A 49 -6.76 4.83 -5.10
C ASP A 49 -8.00 5.07 -4.22
N GLY A 50 -8.49 6.28 -4.31
CA GLY A 50 -9.83 6.65 -3.87
C GLY A 50 -10.71 6.83 -5.10
N THR A 51 -11.85 7.41 -4.94
CA THR A 51 -12.81 7.74 -6.00
C THR A 51 -12.25 8.68 -7.09
N ASN A 52 -11.11 9.32 -6.86
CA ASN A 52 -10.40 10.18 -7.80
C ASN A 52 -8.92 9.80 -7.84
N SER A 53 -8.29 9.90 -9.02
CA SER A 53 -6.84 9.71 -9.17
C SER A 53 -6.10 10.56 -8.13
N SER A 54 -5.46 9.90 -7.17
CA SER A 54 -4.79 10.61 -6.10
C SER A 54 -3.60 11.38 -6.64
N THR A 55 -3.59 12.70 -6.39
CA THR A 55 -2.41 13.53 -6.62
C THR A 55 -1.24 13.03 -5.76
N ASN A 56 -0.01 13.46 -6.05
CA ASN A 56 1.13 13.10 -5.20
C ASN A 56 0.93 13.57 -3.74
N SER A 57 0.29 14.74 -3.53
CA SER A 57 0.00 15.24 -2.18
C SER A 57 -1.02 14.38 -1.45
N GLU A 58 -2.08 13.91 -2.11
CA GLU A 58 -3.09 13.03 -1.50
C GLU A 58 -2.52 11.67 -1.14
N TRP A 59 -1.66 11.11 -1.98
CA TRP A 59 -0.95 9.89 -1.67
C TRP A 59 -0.05 10.06 -0.43
N GLN A 60 0.71 11.16 -0.35
CA GLN A 60 1.57 11.46 0.80
C GLN A 60 0.74 11.63 2.08
N ASP A 61 -0.38 12.34 2.02
CA ASP A 61 -1.28 12.49 3.15
C ASP A 61 -1.79 11.13 3.69
N LYS A 62 -2.12 10.19 2.80
CA LYS A 62 -2.54 8.83 3.16
C LYS A 62 -1.39 8.04 3.81
N TYR A 63 -0.20 8.12 3.21
CA TYR A 63 1.01 7.49 3.72
C TYR A 63 1.35 8.00 5.13
N ASP A 64 1.39 9.31 5.31
CA ASP A 64 1.68 9.94 6.60
C ASP A 64 0.61 9.60 7.65
N SER A 65 -0.66 9.48 7.23
CA SER A 65 -1.73 9.06 8.11
C SER A 65 -1.56 7.63 8.64
N ILE A 66 -1.04 6.72 7.82
CA ILE A 66 -0.70 5.36 8.27
C ILE A 66 0.40 5.43 9.32
N LEU A 67 1.48 6.17 9.05
CA LEU A 67 2.59 6.29 9.99
C LEU A 67 2.16 6.92 11.32
N LYS A 68 1.38 8.02 11.27
CA LYS A 68 0.80 8.65 12.47
C LYS A 68 -0.14 7.69 13.22
N GLY A 69 -0.85 6.81 12.52
CA GLY A 69 -1.68 5.76 13.14
C GLY A 69 -0.86 4.78 13.97
N PHE A 70 0.25 4.29 13.45
CA PHE A 70 1.20 3.44 14.18
C PHE A 70 1.83 4.18 15.36
N GLU A 71 2.26 5.42 15.14
CA GLU A 71 2.86 6.28 16.17
C GLU A 71 1.89 6.56 17.33
N SER A 72 0.61 6.84 17.03
CA SER A 72 -0.43 7.10 18.04
C SER A 72 -0.62 5.95 19.01
N ALA A 73 -0.33 4.74 18.58
CA ALA A 73 -0.33 3.53 19.39
C ALA A 73 1.06 3.22 19.99
N ASN A 74 2.06 4.08 19.85
CA ASN A 74 3.46 3.83 20.25
C ASN A 74 4.02 2.51 19.68
N PHE A 75 3.77 2.23 18.42
CA PHE A 75 4.26 1.04 17.73
C PHE A 75 5.26 1.42 16.64
N LYS A 76 6.54 1.14 16.88
CA LYS A 76 7.65 1.58 16.01
C LYS A 76 7.88 0.69 14.79
N GLN A 77 7.48 -0.58 14.85
CA GLN A 77 7.63 -1.58 13.79
C GLN A 77 6.49 -1.55 12.76
N GLY A 78 5.84 -0.41 12.61
CA GLY A 78 4.77 -0.20 11.65
C GLY A 78 5.29 0.18 10.26
N ILE A 79 4.73 -0.44 9.23
CA ILE A 79 5.09 -0.24 7.83
C ILE A 79 3.83 0.08 7.02
N ALA A 80 3.90 1.17 6.24
CA ALA A 80 2.88 1.50 5.26
C ALA A 80 3.23 0.85 3.91
N MET A 81 2.47 -0.15 3.48
CA MET A 81 2.54 -0.73 2.14
C MET A 81 1.40 -0.13 1.31
N LEU A 82 1.66 1.03 0.70
CA LEU A 82 0.67 1.86 0.01
C LEU A 82 1.03 2.02 -1.47
N PRO A 83 0.67 1.05 -2.34
CA PRO A 83 0.88 1.17 -3.77
C PRO A 83 0.19 2.39 -4.37
N LYS A 84 0.79 2.97 -5.42
CA LYS A 84 0.23 4.10 -6.14
C LYS A 84 0.07 3.78 -7.63
N PRO A 85 -1.12 3.98 -8.20
CA PRO A 85 -2.40 4.14 -7.52
C PRO A 85 -2.89 2.83 -6.89
N LYS A 86 -2.42 1.68 -7.40
CA LYS A 86 -2.80 0.32 -7.03
C LYS A 86 -1.63 -0.65 -7.07
N SER A 87 -1.81 -1.78 -6.41
CA SER A 87 -0.85 -2.90 -6.39
C SER A 87 -0.51 -3.44 -7.78
N GLU A 88 -1.44 -3.39 -8.73
CA GLU A 88 -1.17 -3.79 -10.11
C GLU A 88 -0.04 -2.97 -10.75
N ALA A 89 0.16 -1.72 -10.36
CA ALA A 89 1.28 -0.91 -10.85
C ALA A 89 2.64 -1.54 -10.48
N TRP A 90 2.78 -2.01 -9.25
CA TRP A 90 3.99 -2.70 -8.78
C TRP A 90 4.19 -4.04 -9.49
N LEU A 91 3.11 -4.83 -9.64
CA LEU A 91 3.15 -6.12 -10.34
C LEU A 91 3.51 -5.97 -11.82
N ILE A 92 2.92 -4.98 -12.52
CA ILE A 92 3.27 -4.68 -13.91
C ILE A 92 4.76 -4.32 -14.02
N CYS A 93 5.27 -3.47 -13.13
CA CYS A 93 6.69 -3.13 -13.11
C CYS A 93 7.56 -4.37 -12.92
N ALA A 94 7.22 -5.21 -11.96
CA ALA A 94 7.92 -6.45 -11.65
C ALA A 94 7.98 -7.43 -12.84
N LEU A 95 6.93 -7.45 -13.66
CA LEU A 95 6.80 -8.34 -14.83
C LEU A 95 7.36 -7.74 -16.11
N LYS A 96 7.69 -6.44 -16.14
CA LYS A 96 8.30 -5.80 -17.32
C LYS A 96 9.69 -6.33 -17.58
N ASN A 97 9.93 -6.70 -18.84
CA ASN A 97 11.30 -6.93 -19.30
C ASN A 97 12.11 -5.61 -19.16
N LYS A 98 13.23 -5.63 -18.46
CA LYS A 98 14.12 -4.48 -18.18
C LYS A 98 13.61 -3.39 -17.24
N TYR A 99 12.46 -3.53 -16.59
CA TYR A 99 11.93 -2.58 -15.58
C TYR A 99 11.85 -1.12 -16.03
N GLN A 100 11.60 -0.87 -17.33
CA GLN A 100 11.62 0.48 -17.90
C GLN A 100 10.33 1.25 -17.60
N ASN A 101 10.48 2.56 -17.32
CA ASN A 101 9.38 3.51 -17.17
C ASN A 101 8.35 3.11 -16.06
N CYS A 102 8.78 2.41 -15.03
CA CYS A 102 7.92 1.99 -13.94
C CYS A 102 7.28 3.17 -13.20
N ASN A 103 8.00 4.28 -13.02
CA ASN A 103 7.46 5.49 -12.38
C ASN A 103 6.21 6.03 -13.09
N ASN A 104 6.06 5.82 -14.40
CA ASN A 104 4.89 6.28 -15.13
C ASN A 104 3.62 5.55 -14.70
N LEU A 105 3.72 4.30 -14.23
CA LEU A 105 2.59 3.52 -13.72
C LEU A 105 1.95 4.16 -12.49
N GLU A 106 2.72 4.91 -11.70
CA GLU A 106 2.18 5.64 -10.54
C GLU A 106 1.28 6.83 -10.93
N ASN A 107 1.30 7.24 -12.19
CA ASN A 107 0.46 8.32 -12.73
C ASN A 107 -0.73 7.79 -13.55
N GLU A 108 -0.85 6.47 -13.68
CA GLU A 108 -1.99 5.84 -14.36
C GLU A 108 -3.27 5.98 -13.52
N SER A 109 -4.40 5.85 -14.20
CA SER A 109 -5.70 5.90 -13.52
C SER A 109 -5.93 4.62 -12.69
N GLY A 110 -6.29 4.77 -11.42
CA GLY A 110 -6.79 3.67 -10.57
C GLY A 110 -8.19 3.17 -10.96
N ASN A 111 -8.83 3.74 -11.98
CA ASN A 111 -10.18 3.38 -12.39
C ASN A 111 -10.19 2.08 -13.21
N ASP A 112 -10.78 1.01 -12.67
CA ASP A 112 -10.88 -0.31 -13.31
C ASP A 112 -11.75 -0.32 -14.58
N ILE A 113 -12.66 0.64 -14.73
CA ILE A 113 -13.56 0.74 -15.89
C ILE A 113 -12.80 1.27 -17.11
N SER A 114 -11.67 1.96 -16.90
CA SER A 114 -10.87 2.50 -18.00
C SER A 114 -10.41 1.40 -18.96
N PRO A 115 -10.47 1.64 -20.30
CA PRO A 115 -9.89 0.71 -21.27
C PRO A 115 -8.40 0.44 -21.07
N LYS A 116 -7.69 1.39 -20.46
CA LYS A 116 -6.25 1.32 -20.12
C LYS A 116 -6.02 1.13 -18.61
N SER A 117 -6.98 0.51 -17.90
CA SER A 117 -6.81 0.27 -16.47
C SER A 117 -5.58 -0.61 -16.19
N LEU A 118 -4.93 -0.39 -15.06
CA LEU A 118 -3.78 -1.21 -14.62
C LEU A 118 -4.17 -2.70 -14.55
N LYS A 119 -5.38 -3.01 -14.12
CA LYS A 119 -5.89 -4.37 -14.11
C LYS A 119 -5.85 -5.02 -15.49
N LYS A 120 -6.36 -4.34 -16.53
CA LYS A 120 -6.32 -4.85 -17.92
C LYS A 120 -4.90 -4.95 -18.45
N GLN A 121 -4.02 -4.02 -18.06
CA GLN A 121 -2.60 -4.10 -18.43
C GLN A 121 -1.92 -5.30 -17.79
N LEU A 122 -2.25 -5.63 -16.53
CA LEU A 122 -1.72 -6.80 -15.84
C LEU A 122 -2.24 -8.12 -16.46
N GLU A 123 -3.51 -8.17 -16.86
CA GLU A 123 -4.11 -9.33 -17.52
C GLU A 123 -3.38 -9.75 -18.82
N VAL A 124 -2.68 -8.83 -19.48
CA VAL A 124 -1.88 -9.13 -20.71
C VAL A 124 -0.76 -10.12 -20.42
N TYR A 125 -0.23 -10.17 -19.20
CA TYR A 125 0.81 -11.12 -18.82
C TYR A 125 0.29 -12.56 -18.67
N ASN A 126 -1.04 -12.74 -18.57
CA ASN A 126 -1.70 -14.04 -18.46
C ASN A 126 -1.11 -14.96 -17.38
N LEU A 127 -0.79 -14.38 -16.22
CA LEU A 127 -0.23 -15.06 -15.06
C LEU A 127 -1.23 -15.04 -13.90
N SER A 128 -1.36 -16.17 -13.20
CA SER A 128 -2.07 -16.22 -11.93
C SER A 128 -1.24 -15.59 -10.79
N ASN A 129 -1.89 -15.29 -9.67
CA ASN A 129 -1.20 -14.77 -8.50
C ASN A 129 -0.14 -15.78 -7.99
N GLU A 130 -0.46 -17.07 -8.03
CA GLU A 130 0.46 -18.15 -7.63
C GLU A 130 1.71 -18.16 -8.50
N GLN A 131 1.54 -18.00 -9.82
CA GLN A 131 2.66 -17.95 -10.77
C GLN A 131 3.54 -16.72 -10.55
N ILE A 132 2.94 -15.57 -10.18
CA ILE A 132 3.71 -14.37 -9.83
C ILE A 132 4.50 -14.61 -8.54
N CYS A 133 3.89 -15.20 -7.51
CA CYS A 133 4.57 -15.57 -6.27
C CYS A 133 5.74 -16.52 -6.54
N GLU A 134 5.54 -17.56 -7.35
CA GLU A 134 6.63 -18.48 -7.73
C GLU A 134 7.79 -17.77 -8.41
N LYS A 135 7.52 -16.77 -9.27
CA LYS A 135 8.58 -15.98 -9.91
C LYS A 135 9.39 -15.17 -8.91
N ILE A 136 8.74 -14.64 -7.87
CA ILE A 136 9.41 -13.92 -6.79
C ILE A 136 10.28 -14.89 -5.99
N GLU A 137 9.74 -16.05 -5.58
CA GLU A 137 10.44 -17.07 -4.80
C GLU A 137 11.65 -17.65 -5.55
N LYS A 138 11.54 -17.79 -6.87
CA LYS A 138 12.63 -18.28 -7.74
C LYS A 138 13.64 -17.18 -8.11
N ASN A 139 13.50 -15.97 -7.58
CA ASN A 139 14.32 -14.80 -7.94
C ASN A 139 14.32 -14.46 -9.45
N GLU A 140 13.25 -14.81 -10.17
CA GLU A 140 13.06 -14.40 -11.56
C GLU A 140 12.66 -12.92 -11.67
N ILE A 141 12.14 -12.35 -10.57
CA ILE A 141 11.83 -10.93 -10.41
C ILE A 141 12.91 -10.30 -9.52
N ASP A 142 13.62 -9.34 -10.07
CA ASP A 142 14.63 -8.58 -9.33
C ASP A 142 13.97 -7.33 -8.69
N ILE A 143 13.62 -7.44 -7.42
CA ILE A 143 12.95 -6.38 -6.66
C ILE A 143 13.80 -5.10 -6.55
N GLU A 144 15.14 -5.22 -6.65
CA GLU A 144 16.06 -4.08 -6.58
C GLU A 144 15.94 -3.17 -7.81
N LYS A 145 15.38 -3.68 -8.90
CA LYS A 145 15.15 -2.93 -10.13
C LYS A 145 13.79 -2.24 -10.20
N ILE A 146 12.91 -2.49 -9.24
CA ILE A 146 11.61 -1.81 -9.16
C ILE A 146 11.83 -0.38 -8.66
N LYS A 147 11.93 0.56 -9.60
CA LYS A 147 12.14 1.99 -9.31
C LYS A 147 10.81 2.74 -9.39
N MET A 148 10.06 2.70 -8.29
CA MET A 148 8.77 3.37 -8.10
C MET A 148 8.77 4.01 -6.72
N ASN A 149 8.41 5.28 -6.61
CA ASN A 149 8.50 6.02 -5.34
C ASN A 149 7.71 5.35 -4.21
N SER A 150 6.50 4.87 -4.50
CA SER A 150 5.67 4.19 -3.49
C SER A 150 6.26 2.84 -3.05
N PHE A 151 6.90 2.10 -3.97
CA PHE A 151 7.57 0.84 -3.65
C PHE A 151 8.88 1.07 -2.87
N GLU A 152 9.67 2.04 -3.29
CA GLU A 152 10.94 2.38 -2.62
C GLU A 152 10.70 2.83 -1.17
N LYS A 153 9.65 3.60 -0.89
CA LYS A 153 9.29 3.98 0.48
C LYS A 153 8.90 2.76 1.34
N PHE A 154 8.12 1.84 0.77
CA PHE A 154 7.78 0.59 1.46
C PHE A 154 9.04 -0.24 1.77
N LYS A 155 9.88 -0.48 0.74
CA LYS A 155 11.11 -1.26 0.84
C LYS A 155 12.07 -0.68 1.86
N SER A 156 12.39 0.61 1.75
CA SER A 156 13.31 1.28 2.68
C SER A 156 12.84 1.19 4.13
N ARG A 157 11.53 1.33 4.38
CA ARG A 157 10.99 1.21 5.73
C ARG A 157 11.06 -0.22 6.26
N LEU A 158 10.81 -1.21 5.41
CA LEU A 158 10.94 -2.63 5.77
C LEU A 158 12.39 -2.96 6.13
N GLU A 159 13.35 -2.52 5.30
CA GLU A 159 14.79 -2.71 5.54
C GLU A 159 15.27 -2.04 6.83
N GLU A 160 14.81 -0.81 7.09
CA GLU A 160 15.12 -0.10 8.34
C GLU A 160 14.69 -0.90 9.58
N ILE A 161 13.50 -1.48 9.55
CA ILE A 161 12.96 -2.23 10.70
C ILE A 161 13.64 -3.61 10.86
N ILE A 162 13.94 -4.29 9.75
CA ILE A 162 14.56 -5.62 9.82
C ILE A 162 16.02 -5.53 10.27
N ASN A 163 16.70 -4.41 9.96
CA ASN A 163 18.11 -4.22 10.29
C ASN A 163 18.33 -3.45 11.63
N ALA A 164 17.26 -3.11 12.34
CA ALA A 164 17.32 -2.40 13.62
C ALA A 164 17.48 -3.37 14.80
#